data_a55516f1388776be7827470346dcb0e6
#
_entry.id   a55516f1388776be7827470346dcb0e6
#
_cell.length_a   1.000
_cell.length_b   1.000
_cell.length_c   1.000
_cell.angle_alpha   90.00
_cell.angle_beta   90.00
_cell.angle_gamma   90.00
#
_symmetry.space_group_name_H-M   'P 1'
#
loop_
_entity.id
_entity.type
_entity.pdbx_description
1 polymer ?
#
loop_
_entity_poly.entity_id
_entity_poly.type
_entity_poly.pdbx_seq_one_letter_code
_entity_poly.pdbx_strand_id
1 'polypeptide(L)'
;MIELYSDYLIASFGQTTATGLANLLQGSIYHDSITRFLNSETLTAKEQWQLIKPMLRQHENATPNAIGYLIFDDTIQPKPHTSVDDINCWHYDHTQNKNVKGINLLNCLYHRKDIDIPLSFDIITKPNVFTDDKGNVKRKSDKTKNQRLLDMFDRAIKNQVKFDYVLADSWFSAKATFKHIRKANKHFIFALKSNRLVALTPADRGRTARR
;
A
#
# COMPACT_ATOMS: atom_id res chain seq x y z
N MET A 1 4.14 -25.13 -2.53
CA MET A 1 5.03 -24.23 -3.31
C MET A 1 4.97 -22.80 -2.78
N ILE A 2 3.79 -22.19 -2.56
CA ILE A 2 3.68 -20.80 -2.08
C ILE A 2 4.33 -20.62 -0.69
N GLU A 3 4.07 -21.51 0.27
CA GLU A 3 4.68 -21.46 1.60
C GLU A 3 6.21 -21.54 1.51
N LEU A 4 6.72 -22.52 0.78
CA LEU A 4 8.17 -22.68 0.58
C LEU A 4 8.82 -21.44 -0.06
N TYR A 5 8.15 -20.81 -1.04
CA TYR A 5 8.66 -19.59 -1.67
C TYR A 5 8.58 -18.40 -0.71
N SER A 6 7.52 -18.30 0.09
CA SER A 6 7.38 -17.26 1.12
C SER A 6 8.45 -17.39 2.20
N ASP A 7 8.71 -18.60 2.69
CA ASP A 7 9.77 -18.86 3.66
C ASP A 7 11.15 -18.47 3.10
N TYR A 8 11.40 -18.78 1.82
CA TYR A 8 12.61 -18.36 1.14
C TYR A 8 12.73 -16.84 1.07
N LEU A 9 11.63 -16.10 0.75
CA LEU A 9 11.62 -14.63 0.72
C LEU A 9 11.92 -14.04 2.10
N ILE A 10 11.37 -14.62 3.16
CA ILE A 10 11.55 -14.14 4.54
C ILE A 10 12.95 -14.45 5.07
N ALA A 11 13.47 -15.64 4.77
CA ALA A 11 14.77 -16.10 5.30
C ALA A 11 16.01 -15.61 4.51
N SER A 12 15.80 -15.03 3.32
CA SER A 12 16.93 -14.63 2.45
C SER A 12 17.45 -13.24 2.77
N PHE A 13 18.77 -13.12 2.91
CA PHE A 13 19.47 -11.84 3.12
C PHE A 13 19.91 -11.15 1.82
N GLY A 14 19.62 -11.71 0.65
CA GLY A 14 20.07 -11.21 -0.64
C GLY A 14 18.99 -11.21 -1.70
N GLN A 15 19.39 -11.27 -2.97
CA GLN A 15 18.46 -11.37 -4.07
C GLN A 15 17.70 -12.70 -4.05
N THR A 16 16.39 -12.64 -3.96
CA THR A 16 15.51 -13.80 -4.00
C THR A 16 15.09 -14.10 -5.45
N THR A 17 15.70 -15.12 -6.02
CA THR A 17 15.44 -15.57 -7.40
C THR A 17 14.98 -17.02 -7.43
N ALA A 18 14.24 -17.40 -8.48
CA ALA A 18 13.85 -18.79 -8.69
C ALA A 18 15.07 -19.74 -8.76
N THR A 19 16.16 -19.29 -9.39
CA THR A 19 17.43 -20.02 -9.42
C THR A 19 18.06 -20.15 -8.03
N GLY A 20 18.02 -19.08 -7.22
CA GLY A 20 18.53 -19.09 -5.85
C GLY A 20 17.79 -20.11 -4.98
N LEU A 21 16.46 -20.17 -5.08
CA LEU A 21 15.68 -21.18 -4.36
C LEU A 21 15.98 -22.60 -4.86
N ALA A 22 16.07 -22.81 -6.18
CA ALA A 22 16.41 -24.13 -6.75
C ALA A 22 17.78 -24.63 -6.25
N ASN A 23 18.77 -23.75 -6.16
CA ASN A 23 20.10 -24.07 -5.64
C ASN A 23 20.05 -24.43 -4.14
N LEU A 24 19.30 -23.68 -3.33
CA LEU A 24 19.09 -23.97 -1.91
C LEU A 24 18.45 -25.36 -1.70
N LEU A 25 17.54 -25.73 -2.57
CA LEU A 25 16.86 -27.02 -2.56
C LEU A 25 17.67 -28.15 -3.23
N GLN A 26 18.95 -27.90 -3.57
CA GLN A 26 19.86 -28.85 -4.18
C GLN A 26 19.29 -29.55 -5.44
N GLY A 27 18.50 -28.81 -6.22
CA GLY A 27 17.89 -29.30 -7.44
C GLY A 27 16.66 -30.21 -7.27
N SER A 28 16.15 -30.38 -6.05
CA SER A 28 14.90 -31.14 -5.82
C SER A 28 13.69 -30.46 -6.49
N ILE A 29 13.76 -29.15 -6.72
CA ILE A 29 12.80 -28.40 -7.54
C ILE A 29 13.60 -27.51 -8.50
N TYR A 30 13.33 -27.64 -9.80
CA TYR A 30 14.02 -26.85 -10.82
C TYR A 30 13.49 -25.42 -10.88
N HIS A 31 14.38 -24.46 -11.21
CA HIS A 31 14.03 -23.04 -11.30
C HIS A 31 12.87 -22.75 -12.29
N ASP A 32 12.76 -23.52 -13.36
CA ASP A 32 11.65 -23.38 -14.32
C ASP A 32 10.30 -23.74 -13.71
N SER A 33 10.25 -24.71 -12.80
CA SER A 33 9.03 -25.09 -12.08
C SER A 33 8.61 -23.98 -11.12
N ILE A 34 9.58 -23.35 -10.45
CA ILE A 34 9.32 -22.20 -9.59
C ILE A 34 8.82 -21.00 -10.41
N THR A 35 9.48 -20.70 -11.52
CA THR A 35 9.09 -19.61 -12.43
C THR A 35 7.69 -19.83 -13.00
N ARG A 36 7.37 -21.05 -13.44
CA ARG A 36 6.00 -21.38 -13.93
C ARG A 36 4.95 -21.24 -12.83
N PHE A 37 5.26 -21.69 -11.61
CA PHE A 37 4.38 -21.51 -10.47
C PHE A 37 4.10 -20.04 -10.22
N LEU A 38 5.12 -19.19 -10.12
CA LEU A 38 4.97 -17.75 -9.90
C LEU A 38 4.17 -17.05 -11.00
N ASN A 39 4.30 -17.51 -12.25
CA ASN A 39 3.54 -16.96 -13.38
C ASN A 39 2.10 -17.47 -13.44
N SER A 40 1.79 -18.61 -12.85
CA SER A 40 0.45 -19.21 -12.86
C SER A 40 -0.43 -18.74 -11.71
N GLU A 41 0.19 -18.29 -10.60
CA GLU A 41 -0.55 -17.85 -9.42
C GLU A 41 -1.06 -16.41 -9.58
N THR A 42 -2.37 -16.27 -9.57
CA THR A 42 -3.06 -14.98 -9.60
C THR A 42 -3.79 -14.78 -8.27
N LEU A 43 -3.07 -14.30 -7.24
CA LEU A 43 -3.72 -13.95 -5.98
C LEU A 43 -4.52 -12.65 -6.14
N THR A 44 -5.82 -12.79 -6.15
CA THR A 44 -6.74 -11.66 -6.19
C THR A 44 -6.95 -11.06 -4.79
N ALA A 45 -7.39 -9.81 -4.72
CA ALA A 45 -7.76 -9.18 -3.44
C ALA A 45 -8.86 -9.94 -2.68
N LYS A 46 -9.70 -10.72 -3.39
CA LYS A 46 -10.72 -11.58 -2.79
C LYS A 46 -10.09 -12.78 -2.09
N GLU A 47 -9.13 -13.43 -2.73
CA GLU A 47 -8.40 -14.59 -2.17
C GLU A 47 -7.55 -14.17 -0.98
N GLN A 48 -6.82 -13.05 -1.11
CA GLN A 48 -6.10 -12.47 0.02
C GLN A 48 -7.03 -12.22 1.21
N TRP A 49 -8.20 -11.63 0.97
CA TRP A 49 -9.19 -11.41 2.02
C TRP A 49 -9.68 -12.72 2.65
N GLN A 50 -9.91 -13.77 1.87
CA GLN A 50 -10.32 -15.09 2.38
C GLN A 50 -9.28 -15.71 3.31
N LEU A 51 -7.98 -15.54 3.02
CA LEU A 51 -6.89 -16.01 3.87
C LEU A 51 -6.80 -15.23 5.19
N ILE A 52 -6.97 -13.91 5.14
CA ILE A 52 -6.80 -13.03 6.30
C ILE A 52 -8.04 -13.03 7.22
N LYS A 53 -9.23 -13.14 6.64
CA LYS A 53 -10.52 -12.99 7.35
C LYS A 53 -10.67 -13.87 8.60
N PRO A 54 -10.34 -15.17 8.61
CA PRO A 54 -10.49 -16.00 9.80
C PRO A 54 -9.64 -15.51 10.97
N MET A 55 -8.36 -15.22 10.71
CA MET A 55 -7.42 -14.72 11.73
C MET A 55 -7.86 -13.34 12.26
N LEU A 56 -8.27 -12.44 11.37
CA LEU A 56 -8.78 -11.13 11.74
C LEU A 56 -10.00 -11.24 12.67
N ARG A 57 -10.99 -12.07 12.30
CA ARG A 57 -12.20 -12.27 13.10
C ARG A 57 -11.92 -12.91 14.46
N GLN A 58 -11.04 -13.88 14.50
CA GLN A 58 -10.61 -14.49 15.75
C GLN A 58 -10.03 -13.44 16.69
N HIS A 59 -9.12 -12.59 16.18
CA HIS A 59 -8.49 -11.54 16.96
C HIS A 59 -9.48 -10.45 17.38
N GLU A 60 -10.35 -9.98 16.49
CA GLU A 60 -11.40 -9.01 16.80
C GLU A 60 -12.35 -9.49 17.91
N ASN A 61 -12.68 -10.78 17.92
CA ASN A 61 -13.53 -11.38 18.95
C ASN A 61 -12.81 -11.56 20.28
N ALA A 62 -11.51 -11.85 20.26
CA ALA A 62 -10.68 -11.95 21.46
C ALA A 62 -10.39 -10.57 22.09
N THR A 63 -10.56 -9.48 21.34
CA THR A 63 -10.23 -8.11 21.79
C THR A 63 -11.40 -7.14 21.59
N PRO A 64 -12.61 -7.39 22.14
CA PRO A 64 -13.82 -6.65 21.77
C PRO A 64 -13.74 -5.15 22.07
N ASN A 65 -13.04 -4.74 23.12
CA ASN A 65 -12.92 -3.35 23.58
C ASN A 65 -11.62 -2.66 23.13
N ALA A 66 -10.77 -3.32 22.34
CA ALA A 66 -9.54 -2.69 21.87
C ALA A 66 -9.82 -1.76 20.69
N ILE A 67 -9.09 -0.66 20.63
CA ILE A 67 -9.12 0.29 19.51
C ILE A 67 -8.39 -0.34 18.31
N GLY A 68 -9.02 -0.23 17.15
CA GLY A 68 -8.45 -0.70 15.88
C GLY A 68 -7.99 0.47 15.01
N TYR A 69 -6.94 0.24 14.24
CA TYR A 69 -6.34 1.22 13.35
C TYR A 69 -6.19 0.64 11.94
N LEU A 70 -6.45 1.46 10.92
CA LEU A 70 -5.97 1.23 9.56
C LEU A 70 -4.81 2.18 9.30
N ILE A 71 -3.67 1.64 8.94
CA ILE A 71 -2.44 2.40 8.69
C ILE A 71 -2.11 2.28 7.21
N PHE A 72 -2.04 3.44 6.53
CA PHE A 72 -1.71 3.50 5.11
C PHE A 72 -0.33 4.11 4.92
N ASP A 73 0.49 3.42 4.15
CA ASP A 73 1.81 3.89 3.75
C ASP A 73 2.16 3.39 2.35
N ASP A 74 3.00 4.12 1.63
CA ASP A 74 3.49 3.71 0.33
C ASP A 74 5.00 3.52 0.31
N THR A 75 5.43 2.46 -0.35
CA THR A 75 6.83 2.08 -0.47
C THR A 75 7.21 1.88 -1.92
N ILE A 76 8.38 2.40 -2.32
CA ILE A 76 8.93 2.15 -3.65
C ILE A 76 10.02 1.08 -3.55
N GLN A 77 9.77 -0.07 -4.19
CA GLN A 77 10.78 -1.10 -4.37
C GLN A 77 11.60 -0.79 -5.62
N PRO A 78 12.87 -0.39 -5.51
CA PRO A 78 13.70 -0.06 -6.66
C PRO A 78 13.94 -1.27 -7.57
N LYS A 79 13.79 -1.08 -8.87
CA LYS A 79 14.06 -2.07 -9.93
C LYS A 79 14.81 -1.41 -11.09
N PRO A 80 16.07 -0.96 -10.86
CA PRO A 80 16.77 -0.12 -11.83
C PRO A 80 17.15 -0.86 -13.13
N HIS A 81 17.32 -2.18 -13.08
CA HIS A 81 17.77 -2.97 -14.22
C HIS A 81 16.64 -3.59 -15.06
N THR A 82 15.40 -3.49 -14.59
CA THR A 82 14.22 -3.98 -15.33
C THR A 82 13.73 -2.93 -16.32
N SER A 83 13.21 -3.32 -17.47
CA SER A 83 12.60 -2.39 -18.44
C SER A 83 11.48 -1.57 -17.83
N VAL A 84 11.21 -0.40 -18.42
CA VAL A 84 10.10 0.47 -17.98
C VAL A 84 8.80 -0.01 -18.60
N ASP A 85 7.82 -0.29 -17.75
CA ASP A 85 6.44 -0.63 -18.13
C ASP A 85 5.44 0.17 -17.28
N ASP A 86 4.18 -0.24 -17.20
CA ASP A 86 3.14 0.42 -16.41
C ASP A 86 3.25 0.17 -14.91
N ILE A 87 3.93 -0.90 -14.50
CA ILE A 87 4.18 -1.29 -13.09
C ILE A 87 5.56 -0.79 -12.64
N ASN A 88 6.62 -1.17 -13.39
CA ASN A 88 7.99 -0.73 -13.11
C ASN A 88 8.29 0.58 -13.84
N CYS A 89 8.00 1.69 -13.20
CA CYS A 89 8.14 3.01 -13.81
C CYS A 89 8.78 4.02 -12.85
N TRP A 90 8.93 5.27 -13.29
CA TRP A 90 9.54 6.32 -12.48
C TRP A 90 8.54 6.86 -11.46
N HIS A 91 8.95 6.88 -10.19
CA HIS A 91 8.25 7.48 -9.06
C HIS A 91 9.16 8.48 -8.36
N TYR A 92 8.58 9.56 -7.84
CA TYR A 92 9.33 10.48 -7.00
C TYR A 92 9.37 9.93 -5.57
N ASP A 93 10.57 9.70 -5.08
CA ASP A 93 10.84 9.27 -3.72
C ASP A 93 11.15 10.51 -2.86
N HIS A 94 10.25 10.83 -1.94
CA HIS A 94 10.38 11.98 -1.06
C HIS A 94 11.48 11.82 -0.02
N THR A 95 11.81 10.59 0.35
CA THR A 95 12.87 10.30 1.32
C THR A 95 14.24 10.59 0.72
N GLN A 96 14.42 10.23 -0.55
CA GLN A 96 15.67 10.44 -1.28
C GLN A 96 15.69 11.74 -2.10
N ASN A 97 14.58 12.48 -2.16
CA ASN A 97 14.38 13.68 -3.00
C ASN A 97 14.77 13.48 -4.47
N LYS A 98 14.51 12.29 -5.03
CA LYS A 98 14.83 11.96 -6.42
C LYS A 98 13.79 11.04 -7.05
N ASN A 99 13.83 10.96 -8.39
CA ASN A 99 13.07 9.96 -9.11
C ASN A 99 13.76 8.60 -9.02
N VAL A 100 13.00 7.59 -8.63
CA VAL A 100 13.43 6.20 -8.54
C VAL A 100 12.61 5.37 -9.52
N LYS A 101 13.28 4.53 -10.31
CA LYS A 101 12.60 3.53 -11.13
C LYS A 101 12.34 2.28 -10.29
N GLY A 102 11.08 1.88 -10.22
CA GLY A 102 10.68 0.76 -9.37
C GLY A 102 9.18 0.53 -9.37
N ILE A 103 8.77 -0.34 -8.49
CA ILE A 103 7.37 -0.69 -8.21
C ILE A 103 6.94 0.07 -6.96
N ASN A 104 5.88 0.87 -7.08
CA ASN A 104 5.32 1.58 -5.93
C ASN A 104 4.12 0.80 -5.39
N LEU A 105 4.17 0.48 -4.12
CA LEU A 105 3.17 -0.31 -3.40
C LEU A 105 2.51 0.55 -2.32
N LEU A 106 1.20 0.73 -2.41
CA LEU A 106 0.40 1.30 -1.33
C LEU A 106 -0.11 0.17 -0.45
N ASN A 107 0.21 0.22 0.83
CA ASN A 107 -0.14 -0.79 1.82
C ASN A 107 -1.24 -0.28 2.75
N CYS A 108 -2.10 -1.20 3.20
CA CYS A 108 -3.03 -1.00 4.30
C CYS A 108 -2.75 -2.06 5.36
N LEU A 109 -2.23 -1.63 6.50
CA LEU A 109 -2.00 -2.46 7.66
C LEU A 109 -3.16 -2.25 8.65
N TYR A 110 -3.70 -3.34 9.16
CA TYR A 110 -4.60 -3.32 10.31
C TYR A 110 -3.79 -3.56 11.59
N HIS A 111 -3.90 -2.64 12.53
CA HIS A 111 -3.30 -2.77 13.87
C HIS A 111 -4.40 -2.79 14.92
N ARG A 112 -4.32 -3.74 15.85
CA ARG A 112 -5.20 -3.79 17.01
C ARG A 112 -4.49 -4.47 18.16
N LYS A 113 -4.29 -3.72 19.28
CA LYS A 113 -3.55 -4.18 20.44
C LYS A 113 -2.11 -4.60 20.07
N ASP A 114 -1.82 -5.87 20.01
CA ASP A 114 -0.49 -6.47 19.82
C ASP A 114 -0.35 -7.23 18.48
N ILE A 115 -1.34 -7.10 17.60
CA ILE A 115 -1.32 -7.76 16.28
C ILE A 115 -1.34 -6.76 15.15
N ASP A 116 -0.46 -6.98 14.19
CA ASP A 116 -0.38 -6.29 12.91
C ASP A 116 -0.73 -7.26 11.77
N ILE A 117 -1.75 -6.91 10.98
CA ILE A 117 -2.21 -7.74 9.86
C ILE A 117 -2.13 -6.92 8.57
N PRO A 118 -1.33 -7.32 7.57
CA PRO A 118 -1.38 -6.75 6.23
C PRO A 118 -2.75 -7.00 5.59
N LEU A 119 -3.64 -6.00 5.67
CA LEU A 119 -5.03 -6.16 5.28
C LEU A 119 -5.21 -6.19 3.76
N SER A 120 -4.52 -5.30 3.07
CA SER A 120 -4.53 -5.21 1.61
C SER A 120 -3.37 -4.36 1.10
N PHE A 121 -3.10 -4.47 -0.19
CA PHE A 121 -2.16 -3.61 -0.89
C PHE A 121 -2.71 -3.25 -2.28
N ASP A 122 -2.14 -2.22 -2.88
CA ASP A 122 -2.42 -1.80 -4.26
C ASP A 122 -1.13 -1.39 -4.96
N ILE A 123 -0.86 -1.96 -6.12
CA ILE A 123 0.29 -1.58 -6.96
C ILE A 123 -0.08 -0.33 -7.76
N ILE A 124 0.73 0.72 -7.63
CA ILE A 124 0.51 1.98 -8.35
C ILE A 124 0.95 1.82 -9.80
N THR A 125 0.02 1.44 -10.65
CA THR A 125 0.26 1.36 -12.10
C THR A 125 0.13 2.71 -12.79
N LYS A 126 0.92 2.92 -13.87
CA LYS A 126 0.89 4.12 -14.71
C LYS A 126 0.74 3.73 -16.19
N PRO A 127 -0.45 3.28 -16.63
CA PRO A 127 -0.69 2.82 -17.98
C PRO A 127 -0.63 3.93 -19.02
N ASN A 128 -1.02 5.17 -18.67
CA ASN A 128 -1.14 6.26 -19.63
C ASN A 128 0.23 6.87 -19.94
N VAL A 129 0.65 6.77 -21.19
CA VAL A 129 1.89 7.37 -21.71
C VAL A 129 1.55 8.71 -22.35
N PHE A 130 2.33 9.74 -22.05
CA PHE A 130 2.21 11.07 -22.67
C PHE A 130 3.57 11.75 -22.78
N THR A 131 3.67 12.74 -23.65
CA THR A 131 4.87 13.57 -23.80
C THR A 131 4.63 14.90 -23.11
N ASP A 132 5.56 15.34 -22.26
CA ASP A 132 5.49 16.65 -21.60
C ASP A 132 5.90 17.79 -22.56
N ASP A 133 5.72 19.03 -22.12
CA ASP A 133 6.05 20.24 -22.92
C ASP A 133 7.54 20.35 -23.27
N LYS A 134 8.40 19.55 -22.62
CA LYS A 134 9.84 19.47 -22.88
C LYS A 134 10.23 18.31 -23.79
N GLY A 135 9.24 17.57 -24.34
CA GLY A 135 9.48 16.42 -25.21
C GLY A 135 9.82 15.11 -24.47
N ASN A 136 9.74 15.06 -23.14
CA ASN A 136 10.03 13.85 -22.39
C ASN A 136 8.80 12.94 -22.34
N VAL A 137 9.00 11.65 -22.61
CA VAL A 137 7.97 10.63 -22.44
C VAL A 137 7.77 10.33 -20.96
N LYS A 138 6.54 10.48 -20.48
CA LYS A 138 6.13 10.26 -19.09
C LYS A 138 4.93 9.31 -19.01
N ARG A 139 4.73 8.76 -17.82
CA ARG A 139 3.59 7.89 -17.52
C ARG A 139 2.75 8.46 -16.39
N LYS A 140 1.44 8.25 -16.46
CA LYS A 140 0.46 8.71 -15.47
C LYS A 140 -0.48 7.58 -15.07
N SER A 141 -0.84 7.54 -13.80
CA SER A 141 -1.84 6.63 -13.25
C SER A 141 -3.26 7.13 -13.54
N ASP A 142 -4.20 6.20 -13.70
CA ASP A 142 -5.64 6.51 -13.84
C ASP A 142 -6.23 7.05 -12.54
N LYS A 143 -5.74 6.55 -11.40
CA LYS A 143 -6.19 6.95 -10.07
C LYS A 143 -5.05 7.57 -9.27
N THR A 144 -5.37 8.59 -8.49
CA THR A 144 -4.44 9.14 -7.51
C THR A 144 -4.23 8.20 -6.33
N LYS A 145 -3.10 8.31 -5.61
CA LYS A 145 -2.87 7.54 -4.37
C LYS A 145 -3.98 7.76 -3.33
N ASN A 146 -4.50 8.99 -3.22
CA ASN A 146 -5.62 9.28 -2.32
C ASN A 146 -6.90 8.52 -2.70
N GLN A 147 -7.22 8.43 -4.00
CA GLN A 147 -8.37 7.62 -4.45
C GLN A 147 -8.17 6.14 -4.15
N ARG A 148 -6.96 5.61 -4.37
CA ARG A 148 -6.63 4.22 -4.04
C ARG A 148 -6.72 3.94 -2.54
N LEU A 149 -6.26 4.86 -1.69
CA LEU A 149 -6.45 4.78 -0.25
C LEU A 149 -7.94 4.69 0.11
N LEU A 150 -8.78 5.55 -0.48
CA LEU A 150 -10.22 5.53 -0.23
C LEU A 150 -10.89 4.25 -0.73
N ASP A 151 -10.47 3.72 -1.88
CA ASP A 151 -10.96 2.42 -2.39
C ASP A 151 -10.63 1.27 -1.41
N MET A 152 -9.42 1.29 -0.82
CA MET A 152 -9.01 0.29 0.18
C MET A 152 -9.77 0.48 1.51
N PHE A 153 -9.95 1.72 1.95
CA PHE A 153 -10.75 2.07 3.11
C PHE A 153 -12.21 1.60 2.96
N ASP A 154 -12.85 1.90 1.83
CA ASP A 154 -14.23 1.49 1.56
C ASP A 154 -14.38 -0.04 1.51
N ARG A 155 -13.35 -0.74 1.02
CA ARG A 155 -13.28 -2.19 1.04
C ARG A 155 -13.20 -2.73 2.47
N ALA A 156 -12.43 -2.09 3.35
CA ALA A 156 -12.36 -2.46 4.76
C ALA A 156 -13.72 -2.26 5.45
N ILE A 157 -14.41 -1.15 5.19
CA ILE A 157 -15.77 -0.91 5.67
C ILE A 157 -16.74 -1.98 5.16
N LYS A 158 -16.74 -2.25 3.85
CA LYS A 158 -17.60 -3.28 3.24
C LYS A 158 -17.35 -4.68 3.83
N ASN A 159 -16.10 -4.96 4.12
CA ASN A 159 -15.69 -6.19 4.77
C ASN A 159 -15.95 -6.21 6.30
N GLN A 160 -16.55 -5.14 6.84
CA GLN A 160 -16.88 -5.03 8.27
C GLN A 160 -15.67 -5.21 9.20
N VAL A 161 -14.50 -4.69 8.80
CA VAL A 161 -13.31 -4.66 9.65
C VAL A 161 -13.56 -3.70 10.82
N LYS A 162 -13.27 -4.15 12.04
CA LYS A 162 -13.49 -3.37 13.27
C LYS A 162 -12.30 -2.46 13.54
N PHE A 163 -12.38 -1.20 13.10
CA PHE A 163 -11.37 -0.17 13.38
C PHE A 163 -12.04 1.15 13.73
N ASP A 164 -11.31 2.03 14.38
CA ASP A 164 -11.78 3.33 14.86
C ASP A 164 -11.04 4.47 14.19
N TYR A 165 -9.76 4.30 13.91
CA TYR A 165 -8.87 5.32 13.39
C TYR A 165 -8.24 4.90 12.07
N VAL A 166 -7.97 5.92 11.24
CA VAL A 166 -7.17 5.80 10.02
C VAL A 166 -5.92 6.66 10.20
N LEU A 167 -4.75 6.06 9.97
CA LEU A 167 -3.46 6.71 10.06
C LEU A 167 -2.82 6.76 8.68
N ALA A 168 -2.25 7.88 8.30
CA ALA A 168 -1.41 8.01 7.12
C ALA A 168 -0.47 9.22 7.24
N ASP A 169 0.52 9.28 6.38
CA ASP A 169 1.46 10.39 6.34
C ASP A 169 0.85 11.69 5.74
N SER A 170 1.63 12.74 5.70
CA SER A 170 1.23 14.04 5.19
C SER A 170 0.88 14.06 3.70
N TRP A 171 1.34 13.08 2.93
CA TRP A 171 1.03 12.97 1.50
C TRP A 171 -0.45 12.73 1.26
N PHE A 172 -1.08 11.95 2.12
CA PHE A 172 -2.50 11.61 2.04
C PHE A 172 -3.43 12.64 2.68
N SER A 173 -2.88 13.70 3.29
CA SER A 173 -3.65 14.75 3.98
C SER A 173 -4.40 15.65 3.00
N ALA A 174 -5.56 15.20 2.53
CA ALA A 174 -6.44 15.95 1.65
C ALA A 174 -7.83 16.14 2.30
N LYS A 175 -8.43 17.32 2.10
CA LYS A 175 -9.77 17.64 2.63
C LYS A 175 -10.83 16.60 2.22
N ALA A 176 -10.76 16.11 0.99
CA ALA A 176 -11.68 15.08 0.49
C ALA A 176 -11.51 13.77 1.26
N THR A 177 -10.27 13.32 1.51
CA THR A 177 -9.96 12.13 2.31
C THR A 177 -10.54 12.24 3.71
N PHE A 178 -10.31 13.37 4.40
CA PHE A 178 -10.82 13.59 5.75
C PHE A 178 -12.36 13.58 5.82
N LYS A 179 -13.03 14.23 4.84
CA LYS A 179 -14.48 14.22 4.78
C LYS A 179 -15.05 12.82 4.55
N HIS A 180 -14.40 12.02 3.69
CA HIS A 180 -14.82 10.66 3.37
C HIS A 180 -14.74 9.76 4.61
N ILE A 181 -13.61 9.77 5.31
CA ILE A 181 -13.40 9.00 6.54
C ILE A 181 -14.43 9.38 7.61
N ARG A 182 -14.66 10.68 7.82
CA ARG A 182 -15.65 11.16 8.80
C ARG A 182 -17.07 10.79 8.45
N LYS A 183 -17.44 10.77 7.15
CA LYS A 183 -18.75 10.34 6.70
C LYS A 183 -19.06 8.88 7.08
N ALA A 184 -18.03 8.04 7.17
CA ALA A 184 -18.15 6.67 7.65
C ALA A 184 -18.10 6.53 9.20
N ASN A 185 -18.23 7.63 9.95
CA ASN A 185 -18.12 7.69 11.41
C ASN A 185 -16.77 7.13 11.93
N LYS A 186 -15.69 7.38 11.19
CA LYS A 186 -14.33 7.01 11.59
C LYS A 186 -13.50 8.25 11.89
N HIS A 187 -12.47 8.06 12.70
CA HIS A 187 -11.50 9.10 13.03
C HIS A 187 -10.26 8.98 12.16
N PHE A 188 -9.44 10.03 12.10
CA PHE A 188 -8.17 9.99 11.38
C PHE A 188 -7.08 10.73 12.15
N ILE A 189 -5.85 10.26 12.00
CA ILE A 189 -4.64 10.89 12.51
C ILE A 189 -3.65 10.94 11.35
N PHE A 190 -3.52 12.12 10.74
CA PHE A 190 -2.63 12.33 9.59
C PHE A 190 -1.67 13.46 9.91
N ALA A 191 -0.41 13.29 9.55
CA ALA A 191 0.51 14.41 9.53
C ALA A 191 0.04 15.45 8.50
N LEU A 192 0.21 16.73 8.80
CA LEU A 192 -0.12 17.81 7.88
C LEU A 192 1.16 18.38 7.26
N LYS A 193 1.11 18.69 5.97
CA LYS A 193 2.19 19.43 5.33
C LYS A 193 2.28 20.84 5.93
N SER A 194 3.48 21.37 6.11
CA SER A 194 3.74 22.69 6.70
C SER A 194 3.03 23.86 6.02
N ASN A 195 2.68 23.70 4.74
CA ASN A 195 1.96 24.71 3.96
C ASN A 195 0.42 24.60 4.08
N ARG A 196 -0.11 23.74 4.95
CA ARG A 196 -1.56 23.61 5.16
C ARG A 196 -2.06 24.59 6.19
N LEU A 197 -3.16 25.26 5.86
CA LEU A 197 -3.87 26.16 6.77
C LEU A 197 -4.91 25.35 7.55
N VAL A 198 -4.93 25.53 8.85
CA VAL A 198 -5.88 24.86 9.76
C VAL A 198 -6.69 25.91 10.48
N ALA A 199 -8.01 25.79 10.46
CA ALA A 199 -8.88 26.61 11.31
C ALA A 199 -8.90 25.98 12.71
N LEU A 200 -8.35 26.68 13.70
CA LEU A 200 -8.35 26.22 15.10
C LEU A 200 -9.72 26.42 15.76
N THR A 201 -10.46 27.44 15.30
CA THR A 201 -11.81 27.76 15.79
C THR A 201 -12.77 27.89 14.62
N PRO A 202 -14.10 27.79 14.86
CA PRO A 202 -15.10 28.08 13.83
C PRO A 202 -14.98 29.47 13.22
N ALA A 203 -14.52 30.46 13.97
CA ALA A 203 -14.32 31.84 13.53
C ALA A 203 -13.15 31.99 12.53
N ASP A 204 -12.22 31.05 12.51
CA ASP A 204 -11.07 31.05 11.59
C ASP A 204 -11.40 30.46 10.21
N ARG A 205 -12.61 29.93 10.06
CA ARG A 205 -13.05 29.36 8.76
C ARG A 205 -13.18 30.48 7.73
N GLY A 206 -12.46 30.36 6.64
CA GLY A 206 -12.44 31.35 5.55
C GLY A 206 -11.42 32.48 5.71
N ARG A 207 -10.71 32.57 6.83
CA ARG A 207 -9.57 33.47 6.96
C ARG A 207 -8.31 32.82 6.38
N THR A 208 -7.56 33.57 5.57
CA THR A 208 -6.22 33.18 5.17
C THR A 208 -5.34 33.28 6.43
N ALA A 209 -5.03 32.16 7.08
CA ALA A 209 -4.12 32.19 8.21
C ALA A 209 -2.76 32.68 7.67
N ARG A 210 -2.34 33.88 8.09
CA ARG A 210 -0.97 34.34 7.91
C ARG A 210 -0.08 33.48 8.81
N ARG A 211 1.07 33.06 8.26
CA ARG A 211 2.13 32.37 9.01
C ARG A 211 2.54 33.17 10.23
#